data_ec69a6017a60e06ed03b506668c196f8
#
_entry.id   ec69a6017a60e06ed03b506668c196f8
#
_cell.length_a   1.000
_cell.length_b   1.000
_cell.length_c   1.000
_cell.angle_alpha   90.00
_cell.angle_beta   90.00
_cell.angle_gamma   90.00
#
_symmetry.space_group_name_H-M   'P 1'
#
loop_
_entity.id
_entity.type
_entity.pdbx_description
1 polymer ?
#
loop_
_entity_poly.entity_id
_entity_poly.type
_entity_poly.pdbx_seq_one_letter_code
_entity_poly.pdbx_strand_id
1 'polypeptide(L)'
;MGRLSGGAPLSHSPSPSPAAPAPAKESCGVARKVSAAPALRGKFGVFATAEEACAAAQESFLQLKEQGIAARRKIEEIVKALAEKNAEAWGKIEFEETKIGRLDHKIAKLGLIKLVPGVDWIRPDARSGDHGITLEEYTPFGVVGAITPSTHSIPTLSGNIVNICAAGNSVVFNAHPSAARCAAIAVRTYNEAIYRETGIENAVCIIEKPTLDSFNALCKNEHTRLLLVTGGPMVVKAAMQTGKRAICAGPGNPPVFVDDTCCTTRAAKAIISGAAFDNNLLCIGEKQVFVLEQVADRLMQKMSENGAVKLNPAQLENLTKAAFTFKEGQGGGCAHASTNKDFIGKDPSVLAQAAGINLPAGTQLLFGETDAQHPFVQEEQMMPMIPIVRVKSVEEGIQRSLQSEHNYKHTAIIHSHDVENITAMARALDTTLFVKNGPSPAGLGLGGEGYLSFSIATPTGEGITNPRTFTRVRRCVMVDNLRIY
;
A
#
# COMPACT_ATOMS: atom_id res chain seq x y z
N MET A 1 3.13 79.75 5.05
CA MET A 1 3.10 80.66 6.18
C MET A 1 2.42 80.01 7.32
N GLY A 2 2.99 79.62 8.30
CA GLY A 2 3.80 79.97 9.44
C GLY A 2 3.26 79.06 10.56
N ARG A 3 3.89 78.65 11.44
CA ARG A 3 5.00 78.74 12.33
C ARG A 3 5.06 77.55 13.27
N LEU A 4 6.27 77.14 13.47
CA LEU A 4 6.73 76.20 14.50
C LEU A 4 6.60 76.77 15.92
N SER A 5 6.33 75.96 16.90
CA SER A 5 6.77 75.99 18.29
C SER A 5 6.44 74.64 18.95
N GLY A 6 7.25 73.95 19.68
CA GLY A 6 8.45 74.13 20.41
C GLY A 6 8.52 72.85 21.25
N GLY A 7 9.53 72.01 21.06
CA GLY A 7 9.69 70.76 21.77
C GLY A 7 10.35 70.98 23.13
N ALA A 8 9.95 70.14 24.10
CA ALA A 8 10.69 69.92 25.33
C ALA A 8 11.31 68.51 25.33
N PRO A 9 12.51 68.33 25.84
CA PRO A 9 13.21 67.02 25.78
C PRO A 9 12.66 66.04 26.78
N LEU A 10 12.40 64.82 26.29
CA LEU A 10 12.08 63.68 27.12
C LEU A 10 13.36 63.16 27.79
N SER A 11 13.35 63.14 29.09
CA SER A 11 14.38 62.56 29.95
C SER A 11 14.43 61.02 29.77
N HIS A 12 15.60 60.52 29.44
CA HIS A 12 15.87 59.09 29.47
C HIS A 12 15.93 58.57 30.90
N SER A 13 15.01 57.73 31.29
CA SER A 13 15.12 56.84 32.43
C SER A 13 15.89 55.60 32.06
N PRO A 14 16.78 55.06 32.89
CA PRO A 14 17.55 53.87 32.55
C PRO A 14 16.66 52.62 32.62
N SER A 15 16.76 51.76 31.59
CA SER A 15 16.15 50.44 31.54
C SER A 15 16.59 49.56 32.71
N PRO A 16 15.70 48.80 33.33
CA PRO A 16 16.12 47.85 34.34
C PRO A 16 16.85 46.66 33.71
N SER A 17 17.94 46.24 34.35
CA SER A 17 18.67 45.02 34.05
C SER A 17 17.75 43.79 34.04
N PRO A 18 18.06 42.81 33.19
CA PRO A 18 17.27 41.58 33.15
C PRO A 18 17.38 40.83 34.49
N ALA A 19 16.24 40.55 35.10
CA ALA A 19 16.14 39.73 36.29
C ALA A 19 16.63 38.31 36.01
N ALA A 20 17.35 37.73 36.94
CA ALA A 20 17.78 36.32 36.91
C ALA A 20 16.59 35.39 36.70
N PRO A 21 16.75 34.27 35.96
CA PRO A 21 15.68 33.33 35.75
C PRO A 21 15.22 32.72 37.06
N ALA A 22 13.94 32.75 37.31
CA ALA A 22 13.33 32.07 38.46
C ALA A 22 13.64 30.56 38.39
N PRO A 23 13.83 29.88 39.51
CA PRO A 23 14.08 28.44 39.52
C PRO A 23 12.92 27.72 38.86
N ALA A 24 13.21 26.83 37.91
CA ALA A 24 12.25 25.96 37.25
C ALA A 24 11.42 25.25 38.33
N LYS A 25 10.10 25.41 38.27
CA LYS A 25 9.21 24.58 39.05
C LYS A 25 9.48 23.13 38.65
N GLU A 26 10.02 22.36 39.57
CA GLU A 26 10.06 20.92 39.48
C GLU A 26 8.62 20.46 39.15
N SER A 27 8.41 20.00 37.92
CA SER A 27 7.24 19.23 37.59
C SER A 27 7.27 18.01 38.51
N CYS A 28 6.26 17.88 39.35
CA CYS A 28 6.04 16.69 40.15
C CYS A 28 5.72 15.55 39.17
N GLY A 29 6.77 15.05 38.53
CA GLY A 29 6.76 13.80 37.81
C GLY A 29 6.58 12.74 38.87
N VAL A 30 5.36 12.24 39.01
CA VAL A 30 5.14 10.95 39.66
C VAL A 30 5.96 9.95 38.80
N ALA A 31 7.16 9.69 39.22
CA ALA A 31 7.92 8.56 38.73
C ALA A 31 7.07 7.32 39.05
N ARG A 32 6.22 6.95 38.08
CA ARG A 32 5.57 5.65 38.06
C ARG A 32 6.73 4.66 38.14
N LYS A 33 6.88 3.97 39.25
CA LYS A 33 7.69 2.76 39.32
C LYS A 33 7.28 1.94 38.13
N VAL A 34 8.16 1.84 37.14
CA VAL A 34 8.04 0.83 36.09
C VAL A 34 8.06 -0.47 36.87
N SER A 35 6.91 -1.05 37.10
CA SER A 35 6.81 -2.37 37.70
C SER A 35 7.61 -3.26 36.75
N ALA A 36 8.47 -4.09 37.33
CA ALA A 36 9.24 -5.09 36.59
C ALA A 36 8.28 -5.71 35.58
N ALA A 37 8.61 -5.54 34.30
CA ALA A 37 7.71 -5.82 33.20
C ALA A 37 7.03 -7.16 33.46
N PRO A 38 5.70 -7.25 33.56
CA PRO A 38 5.02 -8.53 33.59
C PRO A 38 5.53 -9.27 32.37
N ALA A 39 5.99 -10.49 32.57
CA ALA A 39 6.55 -11.34 31.54
C ALA A 39 5.71 -11.13 30.29
N LEU A 40 6.27 -10.42 29.35
CA LEU A 40 5.62 -9.66 28.27
C LEU A 40 4.36 -10.35 27.82
N ARG A 41 3.22 -9.78 28.20
CA ARG A 41 1.92 -10.34 27.88
C ARG A 41 1.90 -10.56 26.38
N GLY A 42 1.83 -11.84 25.95
CA GLY A 42 1.81 -12.20 24.55
C GLY A 42 3.14 -12.14 23.82
N LYS A 43 4.28 -12.38 24.47
CA LYS A 43 5.55 -12.62 23.77
C LYS A 43 5.89 -11.55 22.71
N PHE A 44 5.93 -10.29 23.09
CA PHE A 44 6.19 -9.17 22.17
C PHE A 44 5.18 -9.05 21.02
N GLY A 45 3.90 -9.06 21.33
CA GLY A 45 2.83 -8.82 20.36
C GLY A 45 2.32 -10.04 19.62
N VAL A 46 2.88 -11.24 19.83
CA VAL A 46 2.40 -12.48 19.21
C VAL A 46 1.46 -13.22 20.16
N PHE A 47 0.19 -13.36 19.79
CA PHE A 47 -0.88 -13.89 20.64
C PHE A 47 -1.53 -15.13 20.02
N ALA A 48 -2.07 -16.00 20.88
CA ALA A 48 -2.77 -17.19 20.43
C ALA A 48 -4.18 -16.88 19.89
N THR A 49 -4.86 -15.91 20.49
CA THR A 49 -6.25 -15.54 20.15
C THR A 49 -6.41 -14.10 19.76
N ALA A 50 -7.50 -13.79 19.07
CA ALA A 50 -7.86 -12.43 18.69
C ALA A 50 -8.23 -11.57 19.92
N GLU A 51 -8.85 -12.18 20.92
CA GLU A 51 -9.28 -11.53 22.15
C GLU A 51 -8.07 -11.01 22.95
N GLU A 52 -7.06 -11.87 23.16
CA GLU A 52 -5.82 -11.49 23.83
C GLU A 52 -5.08 -10.38 23.06
N ALA A 53 -4.97 -10.53 21.73
CA ALA A 53 -4.31 -9.55 20.89
C ALA A 53 -5.02 -8.18 20.92
N CYS A 54 -6.36 -8.17 20.86
CA CYS A 54 -7.14 -6.93 20.90
C CYS A 54 -7.10 -6.25 22.28
N ALA A 55 -7.11 -7.01 23.36
CA ALA A 55 -6.98 -6.47 24.71
C ALA A 55 -5.59 -5.81 24.91
N ALA A 56 -4.52 -6.49 24.50
CA ALA A 56 -3.16 -5.94 24.56
C ALA A 56 -3.01 -4.69 23.66
N ALA A 57 -3.58 -4.71 22.45
CA ALA A 57 -3.58 -3.56 21.56
C ALA A 57 -4.36 -2.37 22.14
N GLN A 58 -5.45 -2.61 22.88
CA GLN A 58 -6.20 -1.55 23.54
C GLN A 58 -5.36 -0.89 24.67
N GLU A 59 -4.64 -1.67 25.47
CA GLU A 59 -3.72 -1.15 26.48
C GLU A 59 -2.61 -0.31 25.82
N SER A 60 -2.01 -0.83 24.75
CA SER A 60 -1.01 -0.12 23.97
C SER A 60 -1.51 1.20 23.36
N PHE A 61 -2.74 1.20 22.84
CA PHE A 61 -3.37 2.43 22.33
C PHE A 61 -3.44 3.52 23.41
N LEU A 62 -3.78 3.16 24.63
CA LEU A 62 -3.84 4.12 25.74
C LEU A 62 -2.43 4.66 26.09
N GLN A 63 -1.41 3.80 26.13
CA GLN A 63 -0.02 4.22 26.34
C GLN A 63 0.48 5.15 25.23
N LEU A 64 0.18 4.81 23.95
CA LEU A 64 0.56 5.62 22.80
C LEU A 64 -0.15 6.99 22.83
N LYS A 65 -1.40 7.02 23.24
CA LYS A 65 -2.18 8.26 23.38
C LYS A 65 -1.59 9.18 24.46
N GLU A 66 -1.14 8.63 25.57
CA GLU A 66 -0.51 9.38 26.65
C GLU A 66 0.83 9.98 26.24
N GLN A 67 1.64 9.24 25.48
CA GLN A 67 2.97 9.70 25.03
C GLN A 67 2.93 10.63 23.81
N GLY A 68 1.82 10.66 23.08
CA GLY A 68 1.55 11.63 22.01
C GLY A 68 2.38 11.45 20.75
N ILE A 69 2.65 12.57 20.04
CA ILE A 69 3.24 12.58 18.71
C ILE A 69 4.71 12.10 18.73
N ALA A 70 5.46 12.40 19.78
CA ALA A 70 6.86 12.00 19.88
C ALA A 70 7.03 10.47 19.84
N ALA A 71 6.19 9.73 20.56
CA ALA A 71 6.20 8.28 20.54
C ALA A 71 5.78 7.71 19.17
N ARG A 72 4.80 8.32 18.50
CA ARG A 72 4.38 7.94 17.15
C ARG A 72 5.53 8.07 16.15
N ARG A 73 6.26 9.19 16.20
CA ARG A 73 7.44 9.44 15.37
C ARG A 73 8.54 8.42 15.64
N LYS A 74 8.76 8.10 16.91
CA LYS A 74 9.76 7.10 17.30
C LYS A 74 9.42 5.71 16.76
N ILE A 75 8.15 5.30 16.83
CA ILE A 75 7.69 4.03 16.24
C ILE A 75 7.91 4.02 14.72
N GLU A 76 7.57 5.11 14.02
CA GLU A 76 7.81 5.26 12.58
C GLU A 76 9.29 5.05 12.24
N GLU A 77 10.20 5.74 12.94
CA GLU A 77 11.64 5.65 12.76
C GLU A 77 12.15 4.22 12.95
N ILE A 78 11.72 3.57 14.04
CA ILE A 78 12.08 2.18 14.36
C ILE A 78 11.65 1.24 13.25
N VAL A 79 10.40 1.35 12.80
CA VAL A 79 9.85 0.44 11.79
C VAL A 79 10.59 0.59 10.46
N LYS A 80 10.81 1.83 10.00
CA LYS A 80 11.56 2.12 8.77
C LYS A 80 13.00 1.60 8.83
N ALA A 81 13.70 1.89 9.93
CA ALA A 81 15.09 1.45 10.14
C ALA A 81 15.23 -0.08 10.21
N LEU A 82 14.31 -0.76 10.91
CA LEU A 82 14.34 -2.21 11.02
C LEU A 82 13.93 -2.92 9.73
N ALA A 83 12.99 -2.38 8.97
CA ALA A 83 12.61 -2.91 7.66
C ALA A 83 13.82 -2.88 6.70
N GLU A 84 14.54 -1.77 6.63
CA GLU A 84 15.74 -1.65 5.80
C GLU A 84 16.87 -2.55 6.32
N LYS A 85 17.17 -2.53 7.62
CA LYS A 85 18.23 -3.33 8.24
C LYS A 85 18.04 -4.83 8.06
N ASN A 86 16.81 -5.32 8.15
CA ASN A 86 16.49 -6.74 8.07
C ASN A 86 16.00 -7.16 6.68
N ALA A 87 16.09 -6.30 5.66
CA ALA A 87 15.50 -6.55 4.34
C ALA A 87 15.95 -7.89 3.73
N GLU A 88 17.24 -8.20 3.81
CA GLU A 88 17.78 -9.46 3.28
C GLU A 88 17.26 -10.68 4.07
N ALA A 89 17.36 -10.66 5.39
CA ALA A 89 16.92 -11.77 6.24
C ALA A 89 15.42 -12.00 6.17
N TRP A 90 14.62 -10.93 6.21
CA TRP A 90 13.17 -11.02 6.16
C TRP A 90 12.66 -11.35 4.76
N GLY A 91 13.28 -10.81 3.71
CA GLY A 91 12.97 -11.17 2.33
C GLY A 91 13.20 -12.66 2.09
N LYS A 92 14.29 -13.22 2.61
CA LYS A 92 14.58 -14.66 2.53
C LYS A 92 13.56 -15.51 3.28
N ILE A 93 13.22 -15.15 4.53
CA ILE A 93 12.22 -15.89 5.34
C ILE A 93 10.85 -15.85 4.65
N GLU A 94 10.40 -14.68 4.15
CA GLU A 94 9.14 -14.55 3.43
C GLU A 94 9.13 -15.37 2.14
N PHE A 95 10.22 -15.37 1.38
CA PHE A 95 10.34 -16.16 0.15
C PHE A 95 10.31 -17.68 0.43
N GLU A 96 11.06 -18.14 1.43
CA GLU A 96 11.10 -19.54 1.83
C GLU A 96 9.74 -20.06 2.33
N GLU A 97 8.98 -19.22 3.03
CA GLU A 97 7.67 -19.58 3.56
C GLU A 97 6.59 -19.56 2.49
N THR A 98 6.53 -18.48 1.70
CA THR A 98 5.46 -18.29 0.71
C THR A 98 5.70 -19.01 -0.60
N LYS A 99 6.97 -19.21 -1.00
CA LYS A 99 7.42 -19.86 -2.25
C LYS A 99 6.89 -19.19 -3.52
N ILE A 100 6.58 -17.89 -3.45
CA ILE A 100 6.10 -17.09 -4.58
C ILE A 100 6.89 -15.78 -4.68
N GLY A 101 6.96 -15.23 -5.88
CA GLY A 101 7.70 -14.01 -6.20
C GLY A 101 9.20 -14.24 -6.38
N ARG A 102 9.98 -13.20 -6.24
CA ARG A 102 11.44 -13.19 -6.43
C ARG A 102 12.13 -12.70 -5.18
N LEU A 103 13.18 -13.39 -4.75
CA LEU A 103 13.93 -13.04 -3.54
C LEU A 103 14.50 -11.62 -3.60
N ASP A 104 15.12 -11.24 -4.73
CA ASP A 104 15.67 -9.89 -4.94
C ASP A 104 14.60 -8.80 -4.81
N HIS A 105 13.40 -9.04 -5.33
CA HIS A 105 12.28 -8.10 -5.25
C HIS A 105 11.61 -8.08 -3.87
N LYS A 106 11.59 -9.20 -3.14
CA LYS A 106 11.13 -9.21 -1.73
C LYS A 106 12.05 -8.37 -0.84
N ILE A 107 13.36 -8.49 -1.05
CA ILE A 107 14.36 -7.65 -0.36
C ILE A 107 14.16 -6.18 -0.73
N ALA A 108 14.05 -5.87 -2.04
CA ALA A 108 13.85 -4.50 -2.51
C ALA A 108 12.60 -3.84 -1.91
N LYS A 109 11.46 -4.55 -1.83
CA LYS A 109 10.22 -4.02 -1.24
C LYS A 109 10.39 -3.58 0.21
N LEU A 110 11.19 -4.26 1.01
CA LEU A 110 11.48 -3.88 2.41
C LEU A 110 12.31 -2.61 2.49
N GLY A 111 13.28 -2.44 1.59
CA GLY A 111 14.06 -1.20 1.49
C GLY A 111 13.24 0.03 1.08
N LEU A 112 12.04 -0.17 0.50
CA LEU A 112 11.15 0.90 0.10
C LEU A 112 10.26 1.42 1.25
N ILE A 113 10.19 0.75 2.40
CA ILE A 113 9.32 1.18 3.52
C ILE A 113 9.66 2.59 4.01
N LYS A 114 10.86 3.07 3.81
CA LYS A 114 11.27 4.46 4.09
C LYS A 114 10.44 5.51 3.33
N LEU A 115 9.85 5.16 2.18
CA LEU A 115 9.00 6.05 1.36
C LEU A 115 7.54 6.10 1.84
N VAL A 116 7.15 5.29 2.83
CA VAL A 116 5.82 5.35 3.43
C VAL A 116 5.69 6.64 4.24
N PRO A 117 4.64 7.46 4.04
CA PRO A 117 4.46 8.70 4.79
C PRO A 117 4.23 8.42 6.28
N GLY A 118 4.71 9.30 7.12
CA GLY A 118 4.63 9.17 8.57
C GLY A 118 3.85 10.30 9.24
N VAL A 119 4.25 10.63 10.46
CA VAL A 119 3.57 11.62 11.32
C VAL A 119 3.44 12.99 10.65
N ASP A 120 4.43 13.42 9.87
CA ASP A 120 4.41 14.73 9.19
C ASP A 120 3.33 14.86 8.11
N TRP A 121 2.68 13.75 7.71
CA TRP A 121 1.53 13.75 6.82
C TRP A 121 0.25 14.26 7.50
N ILE A 122 0.21 14.23 8.84
CA ILE A 122 -0.94 14.63 9.64
C ILE A 122 -0.73 16.05 10.11
N ARG A 123 -1.20 17.02 9.31
CA ARG A 123 -1.11 18.44 9.63
C ARG A 123 -2.49 18.94 10.03
N PRO A 124 -2.62 19.61 11.20
CA PRO A 124 -3.85 20.29 11.56
C PRO A 124 -4.13 21.44 10.59
N ASP A 125 -5.41 21.75 10.42
CA ASP A 125 -5.87 22.91 9.67
C ASP A 125 -6.45 23.95 10.63
N ALA A 126 -6.03 25.20 10.50
CA ALA A 126 -6.48 26.31 11.34
C ALA A 126 -7.08 27.41 10.48
N ARG A 127 -8.26 27.89 10.87
CA ARG A 127 -8.94 29.02 10.25
C ARG A 127 -9.21 30.09 11.29
N SER A 128 -8.78 31.33 11.00
CA SER A 128 -9.00 32.50 11.86
C SER A 128 -9.82 33.55 11.10
N GLY A 129 -10.77 34.17 11.76
CA GLY A 129 -11.64 35.21 11.19
C GLY A 129 -12.28 36.08 12.26
N ASP A 130 -13.18 36.97 11.84
CA ASP A 130 -13.86 37.94 12.74
C ASP A 130 -14.71 37.28 13.85
N HIS A 131 -15.04 35.99 13.66
CA HIS A 131 -15.85 35.23 14.59
C HIS A 131 -15.03 34.24 15.44
N GLY A 132 -13.70 34.35 15.47
CA GLY A 132 -12.83 33.52 16.30
C GLY A 132 -11.92 32.59 15.50
N ILE A 133 -11.58 31.42 16.07
CA ILE A 133 -10.64 30.44 15.51
C ILE A 133 -11.28 29.06 15.48
N THR A 134 -11.06 28.33 14.38
CA THR A 134 -11.41 26.91 14.27
C THR A 134 -10.14 26.11 14.02
N LEU A 135 -9.95 25.03 14.80
CA LEU A 135 -8.91 24.04 14.58
C LEU A 135 -9.55 22.72 14.13
N GLU A 136 -9.08 22.17 13.03
CA GLU A 136 -9.39 20.81 12.62
C GLU A 136 -8.16 19.93 12.85
N GLU A 137 -8.34 18.88 13.64
CA GLU A 137 -7.28 17.94 14.00
C GLU A 137 -7.68 16.53 13.60
N TYR A 138 -6.66 15.72 13.33
CA TYR A 138 -6.80 14.31 13.01
C TYR A 138 -6.57 13.47 14.26
N THR A 139 -7.58 12.69 14.65
CA THR A 139 -7.56 11.88 15.87
C THR A 139 -7.68 10.39 15.54
N PRO A 140 -7.03 9.49 16.31
CA PRO A 140 -7.10 8.07 16.07
C PRO A 140 -8.48 7.45 16.26
N PHE A 141 -8.72 6.29 15.70
CA PHE A 141 -9.87 5.44 15.96
C PHE A 141 -9.69 4.61 17.23
N GLY A 142 -8.50 4.08 17.47
CA GLY A 142 -8.17 3.14 18.55
C GLY A 142 -7.43 1.92 18.03
N VAL A 143 -7.98 0.73 18.23
CA VAL A 143 -7.41 -0.51 17.70
C VAL A 143 -7.86 -0.71 16.25
N VAL A 144 -6.90 -0.96 15.35
CA VAL A 144 -7.14 -1.33 13.95
C VAL A 144 -6.92 -2.83 13.78
N GLY A 145 -7.92 -3.55 13.28
CA GLY A 145 -7.77 -4.93 12.84
C GLY A 145 -7.28 -4.96 11.39
N ALA A 146 -6.12 -5.55 11.13
CA ALA A 146 -5.50 -5.54 9.81
C ALA A 146 -5.29 -6.94 9.24
N ILE A 147 -5.69 -7.15 7.98
CA ILE A 147 -5.50 -8.38 7.24
C ILE A 147 -4.43 -8.13 6.18
N THR A 148 -3.42 -8.99 6.11
CA THR A 148 -2.32 -8.86 5.14
C THR A 148 -2.27 -10.06 4.19
N PRO A 149 -1.90 -9.84 2.92
CA PRO A 149 -1.83 -10.89 1.90
C PRO A 149 -0.54 -11.72 2.04
N SER A 150 -0.46 -12.83 1.29
CA SER A 150 0.76 -13.63 1.17
C SER A 150 1.75 -13.09 0.14
N THR A 151 1.29 -12.30 -0.80
CA THR A 151 2.09 -11.82 -1.94
C THR A 151 3.24 -10.88 -1.54
N HIS A 152 3.01 -10.06 -0.51
CA HIS A 152 3.98 -9.11 0.06
C HIS A 152 3.67 -8.87 1.55
N SER A 153 3.79 -9.95 2.35
CA SER A 153 3.32 -9.98 3.73
C SER A 153 4.03 -8.97 4.63
N ILE A 154 5.36 -9.09 4.79
CA ILE A 154 6.12 -8.21 5.67
C ILE A 154 6.14 -6.76 5.15
N PRO A 155 6.31 -6.48 3.84
CA PRO A 155 6.24 -5.09 3.35
C PRO A 155 4.89 -4.43 3.61
N THR A 156 3.76 -5.12 3.38
CA THR A 156 2.43 -4.61 3.70
C THR A 156 2.25 -4.36 5.19
N LEU A 157 2.64 -5.32 6.02
CA LEU A 157 2.59 -5.22 7.46
C LEU A 157 3.39 -4.00 7.93
N SER A 158 4.63 -3.85 7.48
CA SER A 158 5.51 -2.74 7.87
C SER A 158 4.97 -1.38 7.46
N GLY A 159 4.52 -1.24 6.22
CA GLY A 159 3.89 0.00 5.73
C GLY A 159 2.62 0.34 6.49
N ASN A 160 1.79 -0.65 6.80
CA ASN A 160 0.58 -0.45 7.59
C ASN A 160 0.89 -0.06 9.03
N ILE A 161 1.94 -0.62 9.66
CA ILE A 161 2.37 -0.17 11.00
C ILE A 161 2.73 1.32 10.97
N VAL A 162 3.53 1.75 9.99
CA VAL A 162 3.92 3.16 9.86
C VAL A 162 2.67 4.04 9.76
N ASN A 163 1.75 3.76 8.83
CA ASN A 163 0.56 4.56 8.62
C ASN A 163 -0.38 4.58 9.85
N ILE A 164 -0.63 3.41 10.45
CA ILE A 164 -1.58 3.23 11.56
C ILE A 164 -1.04 3.85 12.85
N CYS A 165 0.24 3.60 13.18
CA CYS A 165 0.84 4.14 14.40
C CYS A 165 1.13 5.64 14.28
N ALA A 166 1.51 6.15 13.11
CA ALA A 166 1.61 7.59 12.86
C ALA A 166 0.28 8.32 13.11
N ALA A 167 -0.83 7.68 12.74
CA ALA A 167 -2.17 8.17 13.03
C ALA A 167 -2.56 8.09 14.53
N GLY A 168 -1.76 7.40 15.36
CA GLY A 168 -1.96 7.25 16.79
C GLY A 168 -2.81 6.05 17.20
N ASN A 169 -3.01 5.09 16.30
CA ASN A 169 -3.70 3.83 16.58
C ASN A 169 -2.69 2.74 16.97
N SER A 170 -3.18 1.70 17.62
CA SER A 170 -2.54 0.39 17.70
C SER A 170 -3.13 -0.56 16.63
N VAL A 171 -2.47 -1.69 16.38
CA VAL A 171 -2.90 -2.61 15.32
C VAL A 171 -2.82 -4.07 15.76
N VAL A 172 -3.79 -4.86 15.31
CA VAL A 172 -3.80 -6.33 15.43
C VAL A 172 -3.85 -6.93 14.02
N PHE A 173 -2.82 -7.68 13.67
CA PHE A 173 -2.74 -8.36 12.38
C PHE A 173 -3.31 -9.78 12.44
N ASN A 174 -4.07 -10.13 11.39
CA ASN A 174 -4.43 -11.49 11.03
C ASN A 174 -3.84 -11.73 9.64
N ALA A 175 -2.60 -12.23 9.59
CA ALA A 175 -1.86 -12.43 8.35
C ALA A 175 -2.45 -13.58 7.53
N HIS A 176 -2.10 -13.65 6.24
CA HIS A 176 -2.45 -14.82 5.44
C HIS A 176 -1.77 -16.08 6.02
N PRO A 177 -2.46 -17.23 6.14
CA PRO A 177 -1.89 -18.44 6.78
C PRO A 177 -0.54 -18.89 6.18
N SER A 178 -0.33 -18.74 4.87
CA SER A 178 0.94 -19.10 4.20
C SER A 178 2.08 -18.10 4.42
N ALA A 179 1.89 -17.07 5.24
CA ALA A 179 2.90 -16.05 5.56
C ALA A 179 2.83 -15.65 7.06
N ALA A 180 2.25 -16.52 7.90
CA ALA A 180 2.01 -16.24 9.31
C ALA A 180 3.31 -16.16 10.12
N ARG A 181 4.26 -17.06 9.85
CA ARG A 181 5.53 -17.15 10.56
C ARG A 181 6.42 -15.92 10.30
N CYS A 182 6.61 -15.55 9.04
CA CYS A 182 7.45 -14.39 8.69
C CYS A 182 6.85 -13.09 9.26
N ALA A 183 5.53 -12.94 9.20
CA ALA A 183 4.82 -11.82 9.79
C ALA A 183 5.00 -11.75 11.32
N ALA A 184 4.87 -12.88 12.03
CA ALA A 184 5.06 -12.94 13.49
C ALA A 184 6.50 -12.59 13.91
N ILE A 185 7.51 -13.04 13.15
CA ILE A 185 8.91 -12.68 13.38
C ILE A 185 9.11 -11.16 13.26
N ALA A 186 8.55 -10.53 12.24
CA ALA A 186 8.65 -9.08 12.05
C ALA A 186 7.95 -8.32 13.19
N VAL A 187 6.71 -8.70 13.56
CA VAL A 187 5.96 -8.08 14.67
C VAL A 187 6.74 -8.17 15.98
N ARG A 188 7.28 -9.34 16.31
CA ARG A 188 8.08 -9.52 17.52
C ARG A 188 9.30 -8.60 17.53
N THR A 189 10.02 -8.53 16.42
CA THR A 189 11.23 -7.69 16.31
C THR A 189 10.89 -6.20 16.44
N TYR A 190 9.78 -5.75 15.84
CA TYR A 190 9.31 -4.38 15.99
C TYR A 190 8.95 -4.06 17.44
N ASN A 191 8.16 -4.91 18.10
CA ASN A 191 7.76 -4.65 19.49
C ASN A 191 8.93 -4.65 20.47
N GLU A 192 9.92 -5.53 20.29
CA GLU A 192 11.14 -5.52 21.11
C GLU A 192 11.86 -4.16 21.04
N ALA A 193 11.99 -3.61 19.84
CA ALA A 193 12.63 -2.32 19.64
C ALA A 193 11.75 -1.15 20.13
N ILE A 194 10.45 -1.18 19.85
CA ILE A 194 9.50 -0.15 20.29
C ILE A 194 9.47 -0.11 21.81
N TYR A 195 9.34 -1.25 22.48
CA TYR A 195 9.33 -1.32 23.94
C TYR A 195 10.63 -0.77 24.56
N ARG A 196 11.78 -1.15 24.02
CA ARG A 196 13.07 -0.67 24.52
C ARG A 196 13.21 0.85 24.44
N GLU A 197 12.73 1.47 23.36
CA GLU A 197 12.91 2.89 23.10
C GLU A 197 11.79 3.78 23.68
N THR A 198 10.58 3.24 23.85
CA THR A 198 9.39 4.01 24.26
C THR A 198 8.74 3.50 25.54
N GLY A 199 9.01 2.30 25.96
CA GLY A 199 8.30 1.62 27.04
C GLY A 199 6.87 1.19 26.71
N ILE A 200 6.40 1.39 25.44
CA ILE A 200 5.08 0.98 25.00
C ILE A 200 5.08 -0.53 24.74
N GLU A 201 4.17 -1.22 25.39
CA GLU A 201 3.98 -2.66 25.23
C GLU A 201 3.02 -2.96 24.10
N ASN A 202 3.36 -3.94 23.24
CA ASN A 202 2.47 -4.49 22.22
C ASN A 202 1.80 -3.43 21.31
N ALA A 203 2.59 -2.43 20.87
CA ALA A 203 2.10 -1.42 19.92
C ALA A 203 1.58 -2.05 18.62
N VAL A 204 2.14 -3.21 18.28
CA VAL A 204 1.78 -4.01 17.11
C VAL A 204 1.49 -5.43 17.59
N CYS A 205 0.30 -5.93 17.33
CA CYS A 205 -0.11 -7.29 17.69
C CYS A 205 -0.34 -8.13 16.46
N ILE A 206 -0.18 -9.46 16.60
CA ILE A 206 -0.48 -10.44 15.55
C ILE A 206 -1.03 -11.72 16.16
N ILE A 207 -1.96 -12.36 15.46
CA ILE A 207 -2.46 -13.68 15.80
C ILE A 207 -1.48 -14.71 15.22
N GLU A 208 -0.91 -15.56 16.08
CA GLU A 208 0.16 -16.50 15.71
C GLU A 208 -0.28 -17.51 14.64
N LYS A 209 -1.51 -18.02 14.78
CA LYS A 209 -2.11 -18.99 13.85
C LYS A 209 -3.39 -18.41 13.25
N PRO A 210 -3.27 -17.62 12.20
CA PRO A 210 -4.44 -16.98 11.58
C PRO A 210 -5.34 -18.00 10.90
N THR A 211 -6.67 -17.85 11.12
CA THR A 211 -7.73 -18.66 10.54
C THR A 211 -8.91 -17.78 10.15
N LEU A 212 -9.93 -18.34 9.51
CA LEU A 212 -11.20 -17.64 9.29
C LEU A 212 -11.92 -17.31 10.61
N ASP A 213 -11.81 -18.19 11.62
CA ASP A 213 -12.41 -17.95 12.92
C ASP A 213 -11.70 -16.80 13.64
N SER A 214 -10.36 -16.75 13.61
CA SER A 214 -9.63 -15.60 14.17
C SER A 214 -9.91 -14.29 13.43
N PHE A 215 -10.10 -14.35 12.10
CA PHE A 215 -10.58 -13.20 11.33
C PHE A 215 -11.96 -12.72 11.81
N ASN A 216 -12.91 -13.64 11.95
CA ASN A 216 -14.25 -13.30 12.43
C ASN A 216 -14.24 -12.77 13.86
N ALA A 217 -13.42 -13.36 14.74
CA ALA A 217 -13.23 -12.91 16.11
C ALA A 217 -12.62 -11.48 16.15
N LEU A 218 -11.57 -11.22 15.36
CA LEU A 218 -10.97 -9.90 15.23
C LEU A 218 -12.00 -8.86 14.73
N CYS A 219 -12.78 -9.21 13.72
CA CYS A 219 -13.80 -8.32 13.15
C CYS A 219 -14.92 -8.00 14.16
N LYS A 220 -15.31 -8.96 15.00
CA LYS A 220 -16.38 -8.78 16.00
C LYS A 220 -15.91 -8.17 17.31
N ASN A 221 -14.61 -8.22 17.62
CA ASN A 221 -14.06 -7.74 18.88
C ASN A 221 -14.44 -6.29 19.17
N GLU A 222 -14.85 -5.99 20.39
CA GLU A 222 -15.33 -4.65 20.80
C GLU A 222 -14.24 -3.55 20.72
N HIS A 223 -12.98 -3.91 20.93
CA HIS A 223 -11.85 -2.97 20.84
C HIS A 223 -11.50 -2.63 19.39
N THR A 224 -11.77 -3.51 18.43
CA THR A 224 -11.52 -3.24 17.01
C THR A 224 -12.47 -2.16 16.49
N ARG A 225 -11.94 -0.97 16.19
CA ARG A 225 -12.70 0.19 15.75
C ARG A 225 -12.70 0.44 14.25
N LEU A 226 -11.67 -0.08 13.57
CA LEU A 226 -11.45 0.07 12.14
C LEU A 226 -10.86 -1.23 11.62
N LEU A 227 -11.28 -1.64 10.43
CA LEU A 227 -10.68 -2.76 9.71
C LEU A 227 -9.85 -2.23 8.53
N LEU A 228 -8.67 -2.77 8.34
CA LEU A 228 -7.85 -2.60 7.14
C LEU A 228 -7.67 -3.97 6.50
N VAL A 229 -8.18 -4.15 5.30
CA VAL A 229 -8.13 -5.44 4.61
C VAL A 229 -7.39 -5.31 3.30
N THR A 230 -6.26 -6.01 3.19
CA THR A 230 -5.54 -6.17 1.93
C THR A 230 -5.60 -7.65 1.54
N GLY A 231 -6.44 -7.98 0.56
CA GLY A 231 -6.67 -9.39 0.20
C GLY A 231 -7.69 -9.58 -0.91
N GLY A 232 -7.99 -10.84 -1.20
CA GLY A 232 -8.89 -11.21 -2.29
C GLY A 232 -10.37 -10.82 -2.06
N PRO A 233 -11.20 -10.91 -3.11
CA PRO A 233 -12.59 -10.40 -3.10
C PRO A 233 -13.46 -10.95 -1.98
N MET A 234 -13.27 -12.22 -1.60
CA MET A 234 -14.06 -12.87 -0.56
C MET A 234 -13.81 -12.28 0.83
N VAL A 235 -12.54 -11.99 1.16
CA VAL A 235 -12.15 -11.39 2.46
C VAL A 235 -12.62 -9.94 2.52
N VAL A 236 -12.48 -9.19 1.43
CA VAL A 236 -12.99 -7.83 1.29
C VAL A 236 -14.50 -7.80 1.52
N LYS A 237 -15.26 -8.66 0.82
CA LYS A 237 -16.72 -8.76 1.00
C LYS A 237 -17.11 -9.09 2.43
N ALA A 238 -16.42 -10.06 3.05
CA ALA A 238 -16.68 -10.44 4.45
C ALA A 238 -16.43 -9.26 5.41
N ALA A 239 -15.35 -8.51 5.23
CA ALA A 239 -15.05 -7.34 6.06
C ALA A 239 -16.11 -6.23 5.90
N MET A 240 -16.54 -5.93 4.68
CA MET A 240 -17.58 -4.91 4.42
C MET A 240 -18.93 -5.29 5.03
N GLN A 241 -19.20 -6.58 5.23
CA GLN A 241 -20.45 -7.07 5.86
C GLN A 241 -20.44 -7.05 7.39
N THR A 242 -19.33 -6.72 8.03
CA THR A 242 -19.20 -6.74 9.51
C THR A 242 -19.97 -5.62 10.21
N GLY A 243 -20.43 -4.59 9.50
CA GLY A 243 -21.01 -3.38 10.06
C GLY A 243 -19.98 -2.40 10.68
N LYS A 244 -18.70 -2.75 10.74
CA LYS A 244 -17.62 -1.85 11.14
C LYS A 244 -17.10 -1.06 9.93
N ARG A 245 -16.51 0.11 10.20
CA ARG A 245 -15.77 0.82 9.16
C ARG A 245 -14.63 -0.07 8.67
N ALA A 246 -14.60 -0.33 7.37
CA ALA A 246 -13.56 -1.09 6.71
C ALA A 246 -12.90 -0.25 5.61
N ILE A 247 -11.58 -0.33 5.53
CA ILE A 247 -10.74 0.18 4.46
C ILE A 247 -10.24 -1.06 3.72
N CYS A 248 -10.65 -1.22 2.48
CA CYS A 248 -10.45 -2.47 1.76
C CYS A 248 -9.61 -2.24 0.49
N ALA A 249 -8.47 -2.92 0.43
CA ALA A 249 -7.62 -3.05 -0.75
C ALA A 249 -7.92 -4.39 -1.43
N GLY A 250 -8.54 -4.33 -2.58
CA GLY A 250 -9.02 -5.47 -3.36
C GLY A 250 -8.08 -5.88 -4.50
N PRO A 251 -8.54 -6.72 -5.41
CA PRO A 251 -7.80 -7.13 -6.60
C PRO A 251 -7.65 -5.97 -7.60
N GLY A 252 -6.71 -6.13 -8.52
CA GLY A 252 -6.54 -5.24 -9.66
C GLY A 252 -6.21 -6.02 -10.93
N ASN A 253 -6.71 -5.55 -12.07
CA ASN A 253 -6.35 -6.07 -13.38
C ASN A 253 -5.89 -4.93 -14.31
N PRO A 254 -4.73 -4.30 -14.04
CA PRO A 254 -4.30 -3.07 -14.68
C PRO A 254 -4.04 -3.19 -16.18
N PRO A 255 -4.83 -2.51 -17.03
CA PRO A 255 -4.59 -2.44 -18.45
C PRO A 255 -3.49 -1.45 -18.79
N VAL A 256 -2.72 -1.76 -19.82
CA VAL A 256 -1.82 -0.84 -20.51
C VAL A 256 -2.39 -0.52 -21.87
N PHE A 257 -2.50 0.76 -22.21
CA PHE A 257 -2.81 1.19 -23.58
C PHE A 257 -1.59 1.85 -24.22
N VAL A 258 -1.30 1.48 -25.47
CA VAL A 258 -0.17 1.98 -26.24
C VAL A 258 -0.67 2.54 -27.57
N ASP A 259 -0.57 3.84 -27.78
CA ASP A 259 -0.92 4.49 -29.03
C ASP A 259 0.30 4.70 -29.97
N ASP A 260 0.05 5.26 -31.14
CA ASP A 260 1.07 5.48 -32.18
C ASP A 260 2.00 6.67 -31.89
N THR A 261 1.65 7.53 -30.96
CA THR A 261 2.50 8.65 -30.53
C THR A 261 3.58 8.24 -29.53
N CYS A 262 3.51 7.01 -29.02
CA CYS A 262 4.41 6.51 -27.97
C CYS A 262 5.86 6.35 -28.45
N CYS A 263 6.81 6.41 -27.51
CA CYS A 263 8.15 5.88 -27.70
C CYS A 263 8.12 4.38 -27.40
N THR A 264 8.04 3.52 -28.43
CA THR A 264 7.92 2.05 -28.26
C THR A 264 9.06 1.42 -27.48
N THR A 265 10.29 1.96 -27.55
CA THR A 265 11.43 1.47 -26.75
C THR A 265 11.21 1.75 -25.26
N ARG A 266 10.74 2.95 -24.90
CA ARG A 266 10.39 3.30 -23.50
C ARG A 266 9.20 2.50 -23.01
N ALA A 267 8.16 2.37 -23.83
CA ALA A 267 6.98 1.57 -23.52
C ALA A 267 7.35 0.10 -23.25
N ALA A 268 8.15 -0.52 -24.12
CA ALA A 268 8.60 -1.90 -23.94
C ALA A 268 9.37 -2.09 -22.62
N LYS A 269 10.32 -1.21 -22.31
CA LYS A 269 11.08 -1.27 -21.05
C LYS A 269 10.20 -1.08 -19.82
N ALA A 270 9.26 -0.14 -19.86
CA ALA A 270 8.34 0.11 -18.77
C ALA A 270 7.41 -1.08 -18.52
N ILE A 271 6.80 -1.62 -19.59
CA ILE A 271 5.93 -2.80 -19.51
C ILE A 271 6.68 -4.01 -18.94
N ILE A 272 7.91 -4.27 -19.43
CA ILE A 272 8.73 -5.39 -18.90
C ILE A 272 9.03 -5.16 -17.42
N SER A 273 9.49 -3.97 -17.06
CA SER A 273 9.86 -3.64 -15.68
C SER A 273 8.68 -3.79 -14.70
N GLY A 274 7.50 -3.29 -15.06
CA GLY A 274 6.32 -3.38 -14.20
C GLY A 274 5.70 -4.77 -14.16
N ALA A 275 5.56 -5.43 -15.33
CA ALA A 275 4.96 -6.76 -15.42
C ALA A 275 5.87 -7.87 -14.84
N ALA A 276 7.20 -7.71 -14.88
CA ALA A 276 8.12 -8.69 -14.33
C ALA A 276 8.39 -8.49 -12.82
N PHE A 277 8.02 -7.33 -12.27
CA PHE A 277 8.32 -7.07 -10.86
C PHE A 277 7.62 -8.08 -9.94
N ASP A 278 8.43 -8.77 -9.15
CA ASP A 278 8.00 -9.83 -8.22
C ASP A 278 7.14 -10.92 -8.90
N ASN A 279 7.50 -11.28 -10.13
CA ASN A 279 6.74 -12.23 -10.96
C ASN A 279 5.27 -11.84 -11.15
N ASN A 280 5.00 -10.55 -11.31
CA ASN A 280 3.67 -9.97 -11.49
C ASN A 280 2.70 -10.13 -10.29
N LEU A 281 3.23 -10.28 -9.07
CA LEU A 281 2.42 -10.43 -7.86
C LEU A 281 1.74 -9.13 -7.39
N LEU A 282 2.24 -7.96 -7.81
CA LEU A 282 1.64 -6.70 -7.40
C LEU A 282 0.30 -6.46 -8.12
N CYS A 283 -0.72 -6.05 -7.36
CA CYS A 283 -2.02 -5.69 -7.90
C CYS A 283 -2.00 -4.48 -8.85
N ILE A 284 -0.96 -3.64 -8.77
CA ILE A 284 -0.73 -2.52 -9.69
C ILE A 284 0.00 -2.92 -10.97
N GLY A 285 0.63 -4.11 -10.99
CA GLY A 285 1.47 -4.57 -12.10
C GLY A 285 0.67 -4.68 -13.39
N GLU A 286 1.30 -4.37 -14.52
CA GLU A 286 0.74 -4.50 -15.85
C GLU A 286 0.23 -5.92 -16.07
N LYS A 287 -1.05 -6.10 -16.43
CA LYS A 287 -1.66 -7.43 -16.64
C LYS A 287 -1.92 -7.73 -18.11
N GLN A 288 -2.28 -6.75 -18.91
CA GLN A 288 -2.51 -6.88 -20.35
C GLN A 288 -2.15 -5.58 -21.07
N VAL A 289 -1.83 -5.71 -22.36
CA VAL A 289 -1.50 -4.57 -23.24
C VAL A 289 -2.44 -4.52 -24.42
N PHE A 290 -3.18 -3.42 -24.52
CA PHE A 290 -3.90 -3.03 -25.72
C PHE A 290 -3.03 -2.08 -26.54
N VAL A 291 -2.80 -2.38 -27.80
CA VAL A 291 -1.88 -1.61 -28.63
C VAL A 291 -2.48 -1.37 -30.00
N LEU A 292 -2.36 -0.14 -30.54
CA LEU A 292 -2.77 0.15 -31.91
C LEU A 292 -2.04 -0.74 -32.92
N GLU A 293 -2.76 -1.31 -33.87
CA GLU A 293 -2.24 -2.26 -34.88
C GLU A 293 -0.96 -1.75 -35.56
N GLN A 294 -0.92 -0.45 -35.88
CA GLN A 294 0.20 0.18 -36.60
C GLN A 294 1.53 0.22 -35.82
N VAL A 295 1.49 0.08 -34.50
CA VAL A 295 2.70 0.07 -33.66
C VAL A 295 2.94 -1.25 -32.92
N ALA A 296 2.00 -2.20 -33.03
CA ALA A 296 2.03 -3.46 -32.30
C ALA A 296 3.29 -4.29 -32.62
N ASP A 297 3.64 -4.48 -33.89
CA ASP A 297 4.82 -5.25 -34.29
C ASP A 297 6.11 -4.62 -33.78
N ARG A 298 6.20 -3.28 -33.88
CA ARG A 298 7.35 -2.53 -33.36
C ARG A 298 7.46 -2.61 -31.83
N LEU A 299 6.34 -2.56 -31.11
CA LEU A 299 6.34 -2.74 -29.66
C LEU A 299 6.82 -4.14 -29.28
N MET A 300 6.27 -5.19 -29.88
CA MET A 300 6.66 -6.58 -29.62
C MET A 300 8.12 -6.86 -29.97
N GLN A 301 8.61 -6.29 -31.07
CA GLN A 301 10.03 -6.35 -31.41
C GLN A 301 10.88 -5.70 -30.32
N LYS A 302 10.50 -4.49 -29.84
CA LYS A 302 11.22 -3.81 -28.76
C LYS A 302 11.13 -4.56 -27.43
N MET A 303 10.05 -5.27 -27.14
CA MET A 303 9.97 -6.16 -25.98
C MET A 303 10.96 -7.31 -26.09
N SER A 304 11.05 -7.96 -27.25
CA SER A 304 12.04 -9.03 -27.49
C SER A 304 13.48 -8.53 -27.41
N GLU A 305 13.79 -7.37 -27.99
CA GLU A 305 15.12 -6.74 -27.91
C GLU A 305 15.54 -6.38 -26.47
N ASN A 306 14.56 -6.18 -25.56
CA ASN A 306 14.79 -5.90 -24.14
C ASN A 306 14.62 -7.14 -23.24
N GLY A 307 14.69 -8.35 -23.79
CA GLY A 307 14.82 -9.60 -23.04
C GLY A 307 13.51 -10.30 -22.67
N ALA A 308 12.35 -9.81 -23.11
CA ALA A 308 11.11 -10.57 -23.02
C ALA A 308 11.03 -11.63 -24.14
N VAL A 309 10.43 -12.78 -23.85
CA VAL A 309 10.33 -13.89 -24.81
C VAL A 309 8.90 -14.00 -25.35
N LYS A 310 8.76 -13.93 -26.68
CA LYS A 310 7.48 -14.08 -27.38
C LYS A 310 7.11 -15.56 -27.50
N LEU A 311 5.90 -15.92 -27.05
CA LEU A 311 5.29 -17.21 -27.29
C LEU A 311 4.56 -17.21 -28.63
N ASN A 312 4.68 -18.31 -29.38
CA ASN A 312 3.81 -18.53 -30.53
C ASN A 312 2.43 -19.05 -30.07
N PRO A 313 1.41 -19.09 -30.96
CA PRO A 313 0.05 -19.49 -30.58
C PRO A 313 -0.04 -20.86 -29.90
N ALA A 314 0.70 -21.87 -30.36
CA ALA A 314 0.66 -23.20 -29.78
C ALA A 314 1.30 -23.26 -28.38
N GLN A 315 2.40 -22.53 -28.17
CA GLN A 315 3.07 -22.38 -26.89
C GLN A 315 2.18 -21.64 -25.87
N LEU A 316 1.51 -20.58 -26.34
CA LEU A 316 0.56 -19.83 -25.52
C LEU A 316 -0.64 -20.67 -25.12
N GLU A 317 -1.19 -21.46 -26.04
CA GLU A 317 -2.30 -22.38 -25.74
C GLU A 317 -1.90 -23.43 -24.71
N ASN A 318 -0.70 -24.03 -24.83
CA ASN A 318 -0.19 -24.99 -23.84
C ASN A 318 -0.07 -24.35 -22.44
N LEU A 319 0.51 -23.13 -22.38
CA LEU A 319 0.61 -22.40 -21.11
C LEU A 319 -0.78 -22.07 -20.55
N THR A 320 -1.73 -21.65 -21.37
CA THR A 320 -3.08 -21.32 -20.95
C THR A 320 -3.81 -22.52 -20.32
N LYS A 321 -3.70 -23.70 -20.94
CA LYS A 321 -4.27 -24.94 -20.41
C LYS A 321 -3.67 -25.35 -19.05
N ALA A 322 -2.41 -25.04 -18.82
CA ALA A 322 -1.74 -25.33 -17.54
C ALA A 322 -2.04 -24.28 -16.48
N ALA A 323 -2.06 -23.00 -16.88
CA ALA A 323 -2.18 -21.85 -15.98
C ALA A 323 -3.61 -21.58 -15.50
N PHE A 324 -4.63 -22.08 -16.22
CA PHE A 324 -6.04 -21.87 -15.86
C PHE A 324 -6.81 -23.17 -15.77
N THR A 325 -7.74 -23.22 -14.82
CA THR A 325 -8.78 -24.24 -14.74
C THR A 325 -10.11 -23.63 -15.16
N PHE A 326 -10.81 -24.33 -16.06
CA PHE A 326 -12.10 -23.89 -16.58
C PHE A 326 -13.21 -24.67 -15.86
N LYS A 327 -14.09 -23.97 -15.16
CA LYS A 327 -15.29 -24.56 -14.58
C LYS A 327 -16.45 -24.32 -15.53
N GLU A 328 -17.13 -25.37 -15.94
CA GLU A 328 -18.38 -25.26 -16.66
C GLU A 328 -19.40 -24.48 -15.82
N GLY A 329 -19.94 -23.41 -16.37
CA GLY A 329 -20.96 -22.61 -15.71
C GLY A 329 -22.23 -23.44 -15.49
N GLN A 330 -22.69 -23.61 -14.26
CA GLN A 330 -24.03 -24.13 -14.00
C GLN A 330 -25.06 -23.19 -14.65
N GLY A 331 -25.73 -23.64 -15.68
CA GLY A 331 -26.83 -22.90 -16.31
C GLY A 331 -26.53 -22.21 -17.64
N GLY A 332 -25.53 -22.64 -18.43
CA GLY A 332 -25.30 -22.15 -19.80
C GLY A 332 -24.60 -20.79 -19.91
N GLY A 333 -23.95 -20.34 -18.84
CA GLY A 333 -23.04 -19.18 -18.84
C GLY A 333 -21.64 -19.54 -19.33
N CYS A 334 -20.88 -18.55 -19.80
CA CYS A 334 -19.48 -18.69 -20.20
C CYS A 334 -18.66 -19.37 -19.11
N ALA A 335 -17.78 -20.31 -19.48
CA ALA A 335 -16.88 -20.96 -18.55
C ALA A 335 -15.99 -19.91 -17.86
N HIS A 336 -16.06 -19.83 -16.53
CA HIS A 336 -15.17 -18.97 -15.76
C HIS A 336 -13.81 -19.63 -15.62
N ALA A 337 -12.78 -18.96 -16.11
CA ALA A 337 -11.41 -19.36 -15.86
C ALA A 337 -11.03 -19.01 -14.40
N SER A 338 -10.30 -19.89 -13.74
CA SER A 338 -9.67 -19.56 -12.46
C SER A 338 -8.18 -19.89 -12.51
N THR A 339 -7.36 -18.99 -11.98
CA THR A 339 -5.91 -19.13 -12.01
C THR A 339 -5.45 -20.35 -11.20
N ASN A 340 -4.60 -21.16 -11.79
CA ASN A 340 -3.96 -22.29 -11.12
C ASN A 340 -2.93 -21.77 -10.11
N LYS A 341 -3.12 -22.09 -8.83
CA LYS A 341 -2.26 -21.62 -7.73
C LYS A 341 -0.80 -22.03 -7.87
N ASP A 342 -0.52 -23.13 -8.58
CA ASP A 342 0.85 -23.61 -8.80
C ASP A 342 1.68 -22.73 -9.72
N PHE A 343 1.04 -21.80 -10.45
CA PHE A 343 1.69 -20.84 -11.34
C PHE A 343 1.77 -19.43 -10.76
N ILE A 344 1.02 -19.11 -9.71
CA ILE A 344 1.00 -17.78 -9.10
C ILE A 344 2.40 -17.42 -8.56
N GLY A 345 2.96 -16.32 -9.05
CA GLY A 345 4.25 -15.79 -8.62
C GLY A 345 5.45 -16.68 -8.93
N LYS A 346 5.30 -17.68 -9.81
CA LYS A 346 6.41 -18.54 -10.23
C LYS A 346 7.28 -17.86 -11.27
N ASP A 347 8.54 -18.30 -11.33
CA ASP A 347 9.51 -17.76 -12.28
C ASP A 347 9.11 -18.06 -13.73
N PRO A 348 9.54 -17.23 -14.69
CA PRO A 348 9.29 -17.46 -16.12
C PRO A 348 9.68 -18.85 -16.60
N SER A 349 10.67 -19.49 -15.98
CA SER A 349 11.13 -20.86 -16.32
C SER A 349 10.04 -21.92 -16.09
N VAL A 350 9.20 -21.76 -15.06
CA VAL A 350 8.07 -22.68 -14.78
C VAL A 350 6.99 -22.53 -15.86
N LEU A 351 6.71 -21.28 -16.26
CA LEU A 351 5.76 -20.99 -17.33
C LEU A 351 6.28 -21.53 -18.68
N ALA A 352 7.56 -21.35 -18.94
CA ALA A 352 8.21 -21.83 -20.15
C ALA A 352 8.17 -23.35 -20.28
N GLN A 353 8.38 -24.07 -19.18
CA GLN A 353 8.25 -25.53 -19.15
C GLN A 353 6.82 -25.95 -19.54
N ALA A 354 5.79 -25.28 -19.04
CA ALA A 354 4.40 -25.56 -19.41
C ALA A 354 4.11 -25.18 -20.87
N ALA A 355 4.74 -24.14 -21.39
CA ALA A 355 4.65 -23.75 -22.80
C ALA A 355 5.44 -24.68 -23.74
N GLY A 356 6.32 -25.56 -23.21
CA GLY A 356 7.19 -26.45 -24.00
C GLY A 356 8.39 -25.74 -24.63
N ILE A 357 8.96 -24.72 -23.98
CA ILE A 357 10.12 -23.98 -24.48
C ILE A 357 11.25 -23.87 -23.45
N ASN A 358 12.45 -23.63 -23.95
CA ASN A 358 13.60 -23.24 -23.15
C ASN A 358 13.79 -21.73 -23.22
N LEU A 359 14.16 -21.11 -22.11
CA LEU A 359 14.39 -19.67 -22.04
C LEU A 359 15.88 -19.32 -22.09
N PRO A 360 16.25 -18.20 -22.72
CA PRO A 360 17.54 -17.56 -22.49
C PRO A 360 17.74 -17.22 -21.02
N ALA A 361 19.00 -17.27 -20.56
CA ALA A 361 19.32 -16.85 -19.20
C ALA A 361 18.95 -15.38 -18.97
N GLY A 362 18.36 -15.09 -17.80
CA GLY A 362 17.96 -13.74 -17.43
C GLY A 362 16.60 -13.30 -17.98
N THR A 363 15.84 -14.16 -18.67
CA THR A 363 14.46 -13.84 -19.08
C THR A 363 13.59 -13.57 -17.86
N GLN A 364 12.93 -12.40 -17.85
CA GLN A 364 12.09 -11.97 -16.74
C GLN A 364 10.60 -11.99 -17.07
N LEU A 365 10.22 -11.97 -18.37
CA LEU A 365 8.85 -11.86 -18.81
C LEU A 365 8.62 -12.68 -20.09
N LEU A 366 7.47 -13.34 -20.13
CA LEU A 366 6.92 -13.91 -21.35
C LEU A 366 5.83 -12.99 -21.89
N PHE A 367 5.59 -13.02 -23.20
CA PHE A 367 4.44 -12.35 -23.78
C PHE A 367 3.92 -13.10 -25.01
N GLY A 368 2.66 -12.90 -25.33
CA GLY A 368 2.02 -13.51 -26.49
C GLY A 368 0.88 -12.67 -27.02
N GLU A 369 0.59 -12.79 -28.30
CA GLU A 369 -0.53 -12.09 -28.94
C GLU A 369 -1.82 -12.87 -28.72
N THR A 370 -2.87 -12.20 -28.24
CA THR A 370 -4.16 -12.80 -27.88
C THR A 370 -5.33 -11.95 -28.38
N ASP A 371 -6.53 -12.48 -28.26
CA ASP A 371 -7.76 -11.68 -28.32
C ASP A 371 -8.11 -11.11 -26.94
N ALA A 372 -9.08 -10.18 -26.91
CA ALA A 372 -9.48 -9.48 -25.71
C ALA A 372 -10.27 -10.36 -24.70
N GLN A 373 -10.76 -11.55 -25.10
CA GLN A 373 -11.51 -12.47 -24.23
C GLN A 373 -10.60 -13.57 -23.62
N HIS A 374 -9.33 -13.55 -23.99
CA HIS A 374 -8.39 -14.56 -23.52
C HIS A 374 -8.25 -14.52 -21.99
N PRO A 375 -8.13 -15.69 -21.30
CA PRO A 375 -8.03 -15.74 -19.83
C PRO A 375 -6.92 -14.87 -19.24
N PHE A 376 -5.76 -14.81 -19.88
CA PHE A 376 -4.67 -13.91 -19.47
C PHE A 376 -5.03 -12.41 -19.55
N VAL A 377 -6.05 -12.02 -20.30
CA VAL A 377 -6.56 -10.64 -20.37
C VAL A 377 -7.62 -10.40 -19.30
N GLN A 378 -8.47 -11.40 -19.06
CA GLN A 378 -9.65 -11.22 -18.23
C GLN A 378 -9.41 -11.49 -16.75
N GLU A 379 -8.39 -12.29 -16.41
CA GLU A 379 -8.10 -12.67 -15.02
C GLU A 379 -6.85 -11.94 -14.49
N GLU A 380 -6.85 -11.59 -13.19
CA GLU A 380 -5.64 -11.17 -12.48
C GLU A 380 -4.71 -12.38 -12.33
N GLN A 381 -3.89 -12.66 -13.36
CA GLN A 381 -3.15 -13.91 -13.48
C GLN A 381 -1.98 -14.03 -12.49
N MET A 382 -1.40 -12.91 -12.02
CA MET A 382 -0.26 -12.88 -11.08
C MET A 382 0.92 -13.78 -11.53
N MET A 383 1.27 -13.72 -12.80
CA MET A 383 2.34 -14.49 -13.46
C MET A 383 3.16 -13.58 -14.36
N PRO A 384 4.48 -13.84 -14.57
CA PRO A 384 5.33 -13.04 -15.46
C PRO A 384 5.06 -13.39 -16.95
N MET A 385 3.81 -13.25 -17.36
CA MET A 385 3.31 -13.42 -18.71
C MET A 385 2.33 -12.30 -19.02
N ILE A 386 2.53 -11.57 -20.12
CA ILE A 386 1.67 -10.46 -20.51
C ILE A 386 1.04 -10.70 -21.90
N PRO A 387 -0.30 -10.69 -22.03
CA PRO A 387 -0.99 -10.78 -23.29
C PRO A 387 -0.95 -9.43 -24.03
N ILE A 388 -0.77 -9.48 -25.36
CA ILE A 388 -0.80 -8.34 -26.26
C ILE A 388 -2.03 -8.45 -27.14
N VAL A 389 -2.88 -7.44 -27.10
CA VAL A 389 -4.13 -7.37 -27.87
C VAL A 389 -4.06 -6.18 -28.83
N ARG A 390 -4.19 -6.45 -30.14
CA ARG A 390 -4.27 -5.39 -31.13
C ARG A 390 -5.62 -4.74 -31.13
N VAL A 391 -5.64 -3.44 -31.27
CA VAL A 391 -6.86 -2.63 -31.41
C VAL A 391 -6.76 -1.69 -32.62
N LYS A 392 -7.89 -1.37 -33.22
CA LYS A 392 -7.95 -0.60 -34.46
C LYS A 392 -7.98 0.91 -34.25
N SER A 393 -8.47 1.33 -33.09
CA SER A 393 -8.57 2.76 -32.74
C SER A 393 -8.32 3.00 -31.26
N VAL A 394 -8.11 4.27 -30.90
CA VAL A 394 -7.95 4.72 -29.52
C VAL A 394 -9.19 4.41 -28.69
N GLU A 395 -10.36 4.64 -29.26
CA GLU A 395 -11.66 4.39 -28.61
C GLU A 395 -11.83 2.91 -28.28
N GLU A 396 -11.48 2.02 -29.23
CA GLU A 396 -11.50 0.57 -28.98
C GLU A 396 -10.51 0.20 -27.86
N GLY A 397 -9.30 0.74 -27.90
CA GLY A 397 -8.27 0.50 -26.89
C GLY A 397 -8.72 0.91 -25.49
N ILE A 398 -9.30 2.10 -25.35
CA ILE A 398 -9.86 2.59 -24.08
C ILE A 398 -11.03 1.71 -23.63
N GLN A 399 -11.93 1.33 -24.52
CA GLN A 399 -13.09 0.51 -24.19
C GLN A 399 -12.68 -0.90 -23.77
N ARG A 400 -11.70 -1.54 -24.44
CA ARG A 400 -11.16 -2.84 -24.05
C ARG A 400 -10.45 -2.77 -22.69
N SER A 401 -9.70 -1.69 -22.46
CA SER A 401 -9.07 -1.42 -21.17
C SER A 401 -10.11 -1.32 -20.05
N LEU A 402 -11.19 -0.58 -20.26
CA LEU A 402 -12.29 -0.45 -19.29
C LEU A 402 -12.98 -1.80 -19.01
N GLN A 403 -13.21 -2.61 -20.03
CA GLN A 403 -13.84 -3.93 -19.88
C GLN A 403 -12.96 -4.88 -19.06
N SER A 404 -11.65 -4.92 -19.35
CA SER A 404 -10.72 -5.83 -18.67
C SER A 404 -10.33 -5.38 -17.26
N GLU A 405 -10.51 -4.11 -16.93
CA GLU A 405 -10.26 -3.55 -15.58
C GLU A 405 -11.37 -3.95 -14.58
N HIS A 406 -12.51 -4.45 -15.07
CA HIS A 406 -13.64 -4.98 -14.29
C HIS A 406 -14.24 -4.01 -13.26
N ASN A 407 -14.08 -2.71 -13.45
CA ASN A 407 -14.54 -1.68 -12.50
C ASN A 407 -13.92 -1.79 -11.10
N TYR A 408 -12.70 -2.34 -11.01
CA TYR A 408 -11.92 -2.34 -9.76
C TYR A 408 -11.43 -0.94 -9.38
N LYS A 409 -11.36 -0.03 -10.35
CA LYS A 409 -10.89 1.36 -10.19
C LYS A 409 -9.47 1.43 -9.62
N HIS A 410 -8.66 0.40 -9.97
CA HIS A 410 -7.36 0.20 -9.33
C HIS A 410 -6.25 0.99 -10.02
N THR A 411 -5.81 0.54 -11.17
CA THR A 411 -4.62 1.08 -11.85
C THR A 411 -4.82 0.99 -13.36
N ALA A 412 -4.38 2.02 -14.08
CA ALA A 412 -4.27 2.00 -15.53
C ALA A 412 -2.99 2.69 -16.00
N ILE A 413 -2.43 2.23 -17.10
CA ILE A 413 -1.18 2.74 -17.66
C ILE A 413 -1.41 3.12 -19.12
N ILE A 414 -0.88 4.27 -19.54
CA ILE A 414 -0.88 4.69 -20.95
C ILE A 414 0.53 5.05 -21.41
N HIS A 415 0.88 4.57 -22.60
CA HIS A 415 2.07 5.04 -23.32
C HIS A 415 1.63 5.86 -24.50
N SER A 416 1.67 7.17 -24.36
CA SER A 416 1.19 8.16 -25.30
C SER A 416 1.90 9.50 -25.13
N HIS A 417 1.97 10.27 -26.18
CA HIS A 417 2.33 11.71 -26.16
C HIS A 417 1.16 12.60 -26.55
N ASP A 418 0.02 12.02 -26.94
CA ASP A 418 -1.20 12.74 -27.25
C ASP A 418 -1.99 13.05 -25.97
N VAL A 419 -2.17 14.33 -25.66
CA VAL A 419 -2.85 14.81 -24.44
C VAL A 419 -4.34 14.45 -24.47
N GLU A 420 -4.98 14.41 -25.64
CA GLU A 420 -6.38 14.07 -25.79
C GLU A 420 -6.62 12.59 -25.48
N ASN A 421 -5.80 11.69 -26.03
CA ASN A 421 -5.85 10.26 -25.75
C ASN A 421 -5.61 9.97 -24.26
N ILE A 422 -4.59 10.62 -23.66
CA ILE A 422 -4.29 10.50 -22.23
C ILE A 422 -5.49 10.92 -21.39
N THR A 423 -6.08 12.09 -21.71
CA THR A 423 -7.22 12.64 -20.98
C THR A 423 -8.46 11.75 -21.13
N ALA A 424 -8.74 11.27 -22.36
CA ALA A 424 -9.87 10.39 -22.64
C ALA A 424 -9.77 9.09 -21.83
N MET A 425 -8.61 8.42 -21.84
CA MET A 425 -8.39 7.19 -21.07
C MET A 425 -8.49 7.43 -19.56
N ALA A 426 -7.85 8.49 -19.04
CA ALA A 426 -7.89 8.80 -17.63
C ALA A 426 -9.31 9.02 -17.10
N ARG A 427 -10.13 9.75 -17.86
CA ARG A 427 -11.54 9.99 -17.52
C ARG A 427 -12.41 8.73 -17.64
N ALA A 428 -12.15 7.90 -18.65
CA ALA A 428 -12.96 6.69 -18.89
C ALA A 428 -12.70 5.63 -17.80
N LEU A 429 -11.46 5.39 -17.44
CA LEU A 429 -11.11 4.36 -16.46
C LEU A 429 -11.28 4.83 -15.01
N ASP A 430 -11.06 6.12 -14.73
CA ASP A 430 -11.28 6.73 -13.40
C ASP A 430 -10.63 5.89 -12.28
N THR A 431 -9.39 5.47 -12.49
CA THR A 431 -8.65 4.60 -11.58
C THR A 431 -7.91 5.39 -10.50
N THR A 432 -7.65 4.75 -9.37
CA THR A 432 -6.88 5.32 -8.26
C THR A 432 -5.45 5.69 -8.68
N LEU A 433 -4.83 4.82 -9.49
CA LEU A 433 -3.52 5.06 -10.08
C LEU A 433 -3.65 5.18 -11.61
N PHE A 434 -3.18 6.27 -12.16
CA PHE A 434 -3.08 6.46 -13.60
C PHE A 434 -1.64 6.86 -13.95
N VAL A 435 -0.92 5.98 -14.65
CA VAL A 435 0.48 6.17 -14.98
C VAL A 435 0.67 6.45 -16.46
N LYS A 436 1.39 7.52 -16.77
CA LYS A 436 1.72 7.90 -18.15
C LYS A 436 3.21 7.67 -18.43
N ASN A 437 3.51 6.90 -19.49
CA ASN A 437 4.88 6.72 -20.01
C ASN A 437 5.92 6.17 -19.01
N GLY A 438 5.47 5.45 -18.00
CA GLY A 438 6.30 4.80 -16.98
C GLY A 438 5.76 3.42 -16.60
N PRO A 439 6.51 2.63 -15.83
CA PRO A 439 6.03 1.38 -15.27
C PRO A 439 5.06 1.66 -14.11
N SER A 440 4.17 0.71 -13.84
CA SER A 440 3.14 0.83 -12.79
C SER A 440 3.68 1.25 -11.41
N PRO A 441 4.90 0.83 -10.94
CA PRO A 441 5.44 1.28 -9.66
C PRO A 441 5.71 2.79 -9.58
N ALA A 442 5.78 3.50 -10.72
CA ALA A 442 5.90 4.96 -10.73
C ALA A 442 4.70 5.65 -10.06
N GLY A 443 3.52 5.03 -10.10
CA GLY A 443 2.33 5.51 -9.38
C GLY A 443 2.45 5.44 -7.85
N LEU A 444 3.42 4.70 -7.33
CA LEU A 444 3.76 4.62 -5.90
C LEU A 444 5.07 5.35 -5.55
N GLY A 445 5.51 6.27 -6.39
CA GLY A 445 6.71 7.07 -6.14
C GLY A 445 8.03 6.38 -6.52
N LEU A 446 7.98 5.23 -7.20
CA LEU A 446 9.17 4.50 -7.64
C LEU A 446 9.51 4.86 -9.09
N GLY A 447 10.28 5.93 -9.26
CA GLY A 447 10.56 6.52 -10.58
C GLY A 447 9.49 7.49 -11.06
N GLY A 448 8.62 7.92 -10.16
CA GLY A 448 7.63 8.99 -10.30
C GLY A 448 7.50 9.78 -9.01
N GLU A 449 6.68 10.83 -9.02
CA GLU A 449 6.37 11.58 -7.80
C GLU A 449 5.28 10.87 -6.99
N GLY A 450 5.35 10.99 -5.65
CA GLY A 450 4.34 10.41 -4.76
C GLY A 450 4.92 9.73 -3.51
N TYR A 451 4.14 8.84 -2.93
CA TYR A 451 4.50 8.08 -1.74
C TYR A 451 4.10 6.62 -1.87
N LEU A 452 4.73 5.78 -1.07
CA LEU A 452 4.49 4.34 -1.08
C LEU A 452 3.35 3.94 -0.13
N SER A 453 2.48 3.07 -0.60
CA SER A 453 1.66 2.20 0.24
C SER A 453 1.46 0.84 -0.45
N PHE A 454 1.48 -0.23 0.34
CA PHE A 454 1.13 -1.58 -0.13
C PHE A 454 -0.36 -1.92 0.08
N SER A 455 -1.14 -0.97 0.58
CA SER A 455 -2.60 -1.08 0.74
C SER A 455 -3.28 0.03 -0.06
N ILE A 456 -3.82 -0.33 -1.24
CA ILE A 456 -4.49 0.58 -2.16
C ILE A 456 -5.98 0.28 -2.09
N ALA A 457 -6.70 1.11 -1.35
CA ALA A 457 -8.09 0.87 -0.94
C ALA A 457 -9.09 1.36 -1.99
N THR A 458 -9.19 0.65 -3.11
CA THR A 458 -10.08 0.99 -4.22
C THR A 458 -11.55 0.62 -3.97
N PRO A 459 -11.89 -0.56 -3.41
CA PRO A 459 -13.29 -0.90 -3.14
C PRO A 459 -14.03 0.04 -2.19
N THR A 460 -13.30 0.70 -1.28
CA THR A 460 -13.86 1.63 -0.30
C THR A 460 -13.54 3.09 -0.58
N GLY A 461 -12.72 3.37 -1.61
CA GLY A 461 -12.50 4.70 -2.16
C GLY A 461 -11.43 5.55 -1.47
N GLU A 462 -10.70 5.02 -0.47
CA GLU A 462 -9.61 5.76 0.18
C GLU A 462 -8.35 5.85 -0.71
N GLY A 463 -8.25 5.02 -1.72
CA GLY A 463 -7.14 4.99 -2.65
C GLY A 463 -5.82 4.55 -2.00
N ILE A 464 -4.72 5.24 -2.32
CA ILE A 464 -3.40 4.96 -1.74
C ILE A 464 -3.41 5.37 -0.27
N THR A 465 -3.39 4.39 0.65
CA THR A 465 -3.48 4.67 2.08
C THR A 465 -2.27 5.44 2.61
N ASN A 466 -2.52 6.32 3.57
CA ASN A 466 -1.53 7.13 4.26
C ASN A 466 -2.01 7.38 5.70
N PRO A 467 -1.25 8.05 6.57
CA PRO A 467 -1.67 8.23 7.96
C PRO A 467 -3.05 8.88 8.14
N ARG A 468 -3.46 9.82 7.26
CA ARG A 468 -4.80 10.44 7.35
C ARG A 468 -5.93 9.43 7.14
N THR A 469 -5.71 8.40 6.33
CA THR A 469 -6.67 7.32 6.09
C THR A 469 -7.13 6.65 7.39
N PHE A 470 -6.25 6.60 8.40
CA PHE A 470 -6.48 5.95 9.70
C PHE A 470 -6.87 6.94 10.80
N THR A 471 -7.42 8.08 10.43
CA THR A 471 -7.88 9.11 11.37
C THR A 471 -9.34 9.50 11.13
N ARG A 472 -9.91 10.14 12.12
CA ARG A 472 -11.17 10.88 12.03
C ARG A 472 -10.92 12.36 12.31
N VAL A 473 -11.62 13.24 11.62
CA VAL A 473 -11.51 14.67 11.82
C VAL A 473 -12.22 15.08 13.11
N ARG A 474 -11.58 15.92 13.89
CA ARG A 474 -12.13 16.59 15.06
C ARG A 474 -12.01 18.09 14.90
N ARG A 475 -13.09 18.82 15.17
CA ARG A 475 -13.12 20.27 15.09
C ARG A 475 -13.25 20.87 16.48
N CYS A 476 -12.37 21.80 16.81
CA CYS A 476 -12.47 22.67 17.97
C CYS A 476 -12.77 24.09 17.49
N VAL A 477 -13.84 24.69 17.97
CA VAL A 477 -14.26 26.05 17.59
C VAL A 477 -14.19 26.93 18.82
N MET A 478 -13.49 28.04 18.71
CA MET A 478 -13.42 29.10 19.70
C MET A 478 -14.11 30.33 19.11
N VAL A 479 -15.28 30.66 19.63
CA VAL A 479 -16.10 31.79 19.16
C VAL A 479 -15.74 33.01 19.98
N ASP A 480 -15.79 34.19 19.34
CA ASP A 480 -15.37 35.48 19.90
C ASP A 480 -13.91 35.47 20.39
N ASN A 481 -13.28 36.60 20.52
CA ASN A 481 -11.90 36.78 21.03
C ASN A 481 -10.83 35.85 20.40
N LEU A 482 -9.64 35.80 20.94
CA LEU A 482 -8.44 35.08 20.47
C LEU A 482 -7.93 35.47 19.06
N ARG A 483 -8.62 36.36 18.32
CA ARG A 483 -8.04 36.99 17.15
C ARG A 483 -7.15 38.14 17.61
N ILE A 484 -5.87 38.10 17.25
CA ILE A 484 -4.87 39.05 17.80
C ILE A 484 -4.71 40.29 16.92
N TYR A 485 -5.21 40.24 15.66
CA TYR A 485 -5.07 41.37 14.67
C TYR A 485 -6.36 41.59 13.91
#